data_2be057974c504641d1d0c38ba8dc06a1
#
_entry.id   2be057974c504641d1d0c38ba8dc06a1
#
_cell.length_a   1.000
_cell.length_b   1.000
_cell.length_c   1.000
_cell.angle_alpha   90.00
_cell.angle_beta   90.00
_cell.angle_gamma   90.00
#
_symmetry.space_group_name_H-M   'P 1'
#
loop_
_entity.id
_entity.type
_entity.pdbx_description
1 polymer ?
#
loop_
_entity_poly.entity_id
_entity_poly.type
_entity_poly.pdbx_seq_one_letter_code
_entity_poly.pdbx_strand_id
1 'polypeptide(L)'
;MNKPLVIWLFLGSFRTSLKADAIKTLTDHHCLHLSLVPLLAGVAVACVLFAVPVFAETPAEAHTNRLIDSVSPYLLQHAHNPVDWYPWGEEAIGKARKENKLIFLSIGYSTCYWCHVAERTIYSNPAIAALMNQWFVSIEVDREERPDLDQTYMLARQVLTDSGGWPNNLFLTPDLNPFFAGSYFPPEDQGDTNGFPTILKLIHDDWQKNPVKIKAIGDQVQAALSRADDTGGKSTSVLKMMPADWLSQARDQFLGQRDKVYGGLDGGGGTKFPQAPVLNLLLTDYRLNGTAESLQAVTETLNAMAFGGIHDHLGGGMHRYSTEPTWSIPHFEKMLYDNAQLIGLYADYYAITR
;
A
#
# COMPACT_ATOMS: atom_id res chain seq x y z
N MET A 1 10.15 30.21 25.68
CA MET A 1 11.42 30.12 24.93
C MET A 1 11.72 28.65 24.69
N ASN A 2 11.07 28.05 23.71
CA ASN A 2 11.32 26.67 23.30
C ASN A 2 12.01 26.71 21.93
N LYS A 3 13.27 26.31 21.90
CA LYS A 3 14.02 26.19 20.63
C LYS A 3 13.48 24.98 19.85
N PRO A 4 13.32 25.06 18.52
CA PRO A 4 12.71 24.00 17.75
C PRO A 4 13.64 22.79 17.61
N LEU A 5 13.12 21.64 18.04
CA LEU A 5 13.75 20.31 17.95
C LEU A 5 13.72 19.72 16.53
N VAL A 6 13.25 20.48 15.55
CA VAL A 6 12.84 19.99 14.22
C VAL A 6 14.01 19.46 13.34
N ILE A 7 15.23 19.96 13.54
CA ILE A 7 16.39 19.56 12.68
C ILE A 7 16.94 18.18 13.04
N TRP A 8 16.73 17.68 14.26
CA TRP A 8 17.30 16.40 14.69
C TRP A 8 16.55 15.18 14.16
N LEU A 9 15.31 15.34 13.70
CA LEU A 9 14.45 14.23 13.28
C LEU A 9 14.90 13.55 11.97
N PHE A 10 15.64 14.24 11.11
CA PHE A 10 16.03 13.71 9.80
C PHE A 10 17.55 13.52 9.60
N LEU A 11 18.39 14.04 10.48
CA LEU A 11 19.86 13.97 10.33
C LEU A 11 20.53 12.85 11.14
N GLY A 12 19.78 12.12 11.97
CA GLY A 12 20.30 11.08 12.88
C GLY A 12 20.72 9.75 12.23
N SER A 13 20.37 9.49 10.97
CA SER A 13 20.53 8.17 10.34
C SER A 13 21.78 7.99 9.46
N PHE A 14 22.70 8.96 9.36
CA PHE A 14 23.90 8.83 8.52
C PHE A 14 25.21 8.91 9.31
N ARG A 15 25.38 8.06 10.32
CA ARG A 15 26.70 7.75 10.89
C ARG A 15 26.76 6.32 11.43
N THR A 16 26.89 5.34 10.55
CA THR A 16 27.58 4.11 10.88
C THR A 16 29.04 4.26 10.46
N SER A 17 29.84 4.79 11.37
CA SER A 17 31.30 4.76 11.26
C SER A 17 31.77 3.36 11.61
N LEU A 18 32.32 2.68 10.62
CA LEU A 18 33.23 1.56 10.81
C LEU A 18 34.36 1.94 11.78
N LYS A 19 34.42 1.32 12.95
CA LYS A 19 35.64 1.17 13.71
C LYS A 19 36.04 -0.28 13.69
N ALA A 20 36.94 -0.61 12.77
CA ALA A 20 37.86 -1.71 12.92
C ALA A 20 38.95 -1.27 13.92
N ASP A 21 39.00 -1.91 15.09
CA ASP A 21 40.17 -2.05 15.95
C ASP A 21 39.74 -2.72 17.25
N ALA A 22 39.88 -4.01 17.33
CA ALA A 22 40.09 -4.80 18.56
C ALA A 22 40.28 -6.29 18.27
N ILE A 23 41.32 -6.63 17.53
CA ILE A 23 41.89 -8.01 17.61
C ILE A 23 43.41 -7.84 17.75
N LYS A 24 43.88 -7.74 18.97
CA LYS A 24 45.22 -8.06 19.37
C LYS A 24 45.29 -8.13 20.89
N THR A 25 45.61 -9.27 21.38
CA THR A 25 46.18 -9.66 22.66
C THR A 25 45.38 -10.80 23.29
N LEU A 26 45.92 -11.98 23.11
CA LEU A 26 45.97 -13.07 24.07
C LEU A 26 46.69 -14.27 23.43
N THR A 27 48.01 -14.13 23.29
CA THR A 27 48.95 -15.27 23.28
C THR A 27 49.82 -15.09 24.50
N ASP A 28 49.65 -16.00 25.46
CA ASP A 28 50.78 -16.65 26.14
C ASP A 28 50.31 -17.52 27.32
N HIS A 29 50.92 -18.74 27.32
CA HIS A 29 51.14 -19.65 28.45
C HIS A 29 49.99 -20.60 28.89
N HIS A 30 50.03 -21.86 28.53
CA HIS A 30 50.58 -22.99 29.27
C HIS A 30 50.32 -24.33 28.56
N CYS A 31 51.40 -25.05 28.26
CA CYS A 31 51.40 -26.45 27.89
C CYS A 31 50.86 -27.35 29.02
N LEU A 32 49.82 -28.12 28.68
CA LEU A 32 49.49 -29.36 29.40
C LEU A 32 49.25 -30.46 28.36
N HIS A 33 50.22 -31.32 28.20
CA HIS A 33 50.07 -32.56 27.44
C HIS A 33 49.10 -33.50 28.17
N LEU A 34 47.92 -33.69 27.61
CA LEU A 34 47.04 -34.80 27.91
C LEU A 34 46.69 -35.50 26.61
N SER A 35 47.01 -36.76 26.51
CA SER A 35 46.84 -37.66 25.37
C SER A 35 45.34 -37.82 25.02
N LEU A 36 44.93 -37.21 23.92
CA LEU A 36 43.55 -37.18 23.41
C LEU A 36 43.27 -38.19 22.28
N VAL A 37 44.08 -39.21 22.13
CA VAL A 37 43.96 -40.14 21.00
C VAL A 37 42.81 -41.16 21.10
N PRO A 38 42.28 -41.61 22.24
CA PRO A 38 41.15 -42.54 22.23
C PRO A 38 39.75 -41.90 22.10
N LEU A 39 39.63 -40.57 22.28
CA LEU A 39 38.32 -39.92 22.23
C LEU A 39 37.86 -39.57 20.80
N LEU A 40 38.81 -39.36 19.89
CA LEU A 40 38.49 -39.01 18.49
C LEU A 40 38.05 -40.22 17.66
N ALA A 41 38.42 -41.43 18.01
CA ALA A 41 37.98 -42.64 17.31
C ALA A 41 36.52 -43.01 17.63
N GLY A 42 36.03 -42.71 18.83
CA GLY A 42 34.63 -42.95 19.24
C GLY A 42 33.62 -41.98 18.60
N VAL A 43 34.03 -40.72 18.41
CA VAL A 43 33.17 -39.69 17.78
C VAL A 43 33.05 -39.91 16.27
N ALA A 44 34.10 -40.38 15.59
CA ALA A 44 34.05 -40.66 14.15
C ALA A 44 33.12 -41.84 13.82
N VAL A 45 33.05 -42.88 14.66
CA VAL A 45 32.15 -44.02 14.47
C VAL A 45 30.69 -43.66 14.78
N ALA A 46 30.44 -42.79 15.76
CA ALA A 46 29.09 -42.31 16.07
C ALA A 46 28.49 -41.41 14.97
N CYS A 47 29.33 -40.61 14.27
CA CYS A 47 28.85 -39.77 13.18
C CYS A 47 28.49 -40.53 11.89
N VAL A 48 29.05 -41.74 11.69
CA VAL A 48 28.75 -42.57 10.52
C VAL A 48 27.43 -43.33 10.68
N LEU A 49 27.01 -43.61 11.92
CA LEU A 49 25.79 -44.37 12.21
C LEU A 49 24.51 -43.50 12.21
N PHE A 50 24.61 -42.18 12.17
CA PHE A 50 23.51 -41.25 12.09
C PHE A 50 23.43 -40.45 10.77
N ALA A 51 24.12 -40.90 9.72
CA ALA A 51 23.86 -40.42 8.37
C ALA A 51 22.50 -40.98 7.89
N VAL A 52 21.43 -40.49 8.45
CA VAL A 52 20.09 -40.59 7.83
C VAL A 52 20.24 -39.88 6.48
N PRO A 53 19.94 -40.50 5.33
CA PRO A 53 19.86 -39.77 4.07
C PRO A 53 18.75 -38.72 4.27
N VAL A 54 19.14 -37.47 4.44
CA VAL A 54 18.26 -36.37 4.22
C VAL A 54 17.96 -36.46 2.72
N PHE A 55 16.85 -37.09 2.37
CA PHE A 55 16.26 -36.87 1.06
C PHE A 55 15.96 -35.37 1.05
N ALA A 56 16.85 -34.60 0.42
CA ALA A 56 16.50 -33.27 -0.01
C ALA A 56 15.31 -33.50 -0.94
N GLU A 57 14.11 -33.22 -0.44
CA GLU A 57 12.97 -33.02 -1.32
C GLU A 57 13.46 -32.03 -2.37
N THR A 58 13.54 -32.48 -3.62
CA THR A 58 13.73 -31.57 -4.75
C THR A 58 12.70 -30.49 -4.52
N PRO A 59 13.09 -29.20 -4.43
CA PRO A 59 12.11 -28.13 -4.30
C PRO A 59 11.10 -28.37 -5.42
N ALA A 60 9.83 -28.60 -5.07
CA ALA A 60 8.77 -28.62 -6.06
C ALA A 60 9.01 -27.38 -6.94
N GLU A 61 9.06 -27.55 -8.27
CA GLU A 61 9.25 -26.44 -9.18
C GLU A 61 8.29 -25.33 -8.72
N ALA A 62 8.85 -24.23 -8.23
CA ALA A 62 8.02 -23.16 -7.67
C ALA A 62 7.08 -22.72 -8.80
N HIS A 63 5.77 -22.79 -8.54
CA HIS A 63 4.78 -22.31 -9.52
C HIS A 63 5.17 -20.91 -9.94
N THR A 64 5.21 -20.66 -11.24
CA THR A 64 5.46 -19.34 -11.80
C THR A 64 4.34 -18.98 -12.75
N ASN A 65 3.82 -17.78 -12.61
CA ASN A 65 2.85 -17.20 -13.50
C ASN A 65 3.52 -16.09 -14.35
N ARG A 66 2.75 -15.40 -15.18
CA ARG A 66 3.27 -14.40 -16.16
C ARG A 66 3.87 -13.15 -15.51
N LEU A 67 3.64 -12.93 -14.21
CA LEU A 67 4.22 -11.77 -13.51
C LEU A 67 5.73 -11.91 -13.27
N ILE A 68 6.32 -13.10 -13.51
CA ILE A 68 7.76 -13.33 -13.33
C ILE A 68 8.63 -12.46 -14.25
N ASP A 69 8.09 -12.05 -15.41
CA ASP A 69 8.78 -11.20 -16.37
C ASP A 69 8.53 -9.69 -16.12
N SER A 70 7.81 -9.34 -15.06
CA SER A 70 7.51 -7.95 -14.72
C SER A 70 8.72 -7.25 -14.09
N VAL A 71 8.78 -5.92 -14.23
CA VAL A 71 9.80 -5.08 -13.57
C VAL A 71 9.30 -4.51 -12.24
N SER A 72 7.99 -4.49 -12.03
CA SER A 72 7.38 -4.02 -10.78
C SER A 72 7.73 -4.94 -9.62
N PRO A 73 8.30 -4.43 -8.52
CA PRO A 73 8.50 -5.22 -7.30
C PRO A 73 7.20 -5.77 -6.72
N TYR A 74 6.08 -5.06 -6.90
CA TYR A 74 4.77 -5.51 -6.45
C TYR A 74 4.28 -6.70 -7.25
N LEU A 75 4.33 -6.64 -8.59
CA LEU A 75 3.92 -7.75 -9.45
C LEU A 75 4.79 -8.98 -9.23
N LEU A 76 6.11 -8.80 -9.04
CA LEU A 76 7.05 -9.89 -8.75
C LEU A 76 6.73 -10.61 -7.42
N GLN A 77 6.15 -9.94 -6.42
CA GLN A 77 5.70 -10.59 -5.19
C GLN A 77 4.61 -11.63 -5.44
N HIS A 78 3.81 -11.45 -6.50
CA HIS A 78 2.74 -12.35 -6.90
C HIS A 78 3.16 -13.40 -7.95
N ALA A 79 4.40 -13.36 -8.43
CA ALA A 79 4.88 -14.23 -9.51
C ALA A 79 4.86 -15.73 -9.17
N HIS A 80 4.89 -16.08 -7.89
CA HIS A 80 4.89 -17.47 -7.41
C HIS A 80 3.57 -17.90 -6.77
N ASN A 81 2.55 -17.04 -6.79
CA ASN A 81 1.22 -17.46 -6.35
C ASN A 81 0.66 -18.56 -7.28
N PRO A 82 -0.12 -19.51 -6.75
CA PRO A 82 -0.79 -20.54 -7.55
C PRO A 82 -1.90 -19.97 -8.47
N VAL A 83 -2.27 -18.71 -8.32
CA VAL A 83 -3.15 -17.98 -9.24
C VAL A 83 -2.42 -17.72 -10.55
N ASP A 84 -3.10 -18.01 -11.68
CA ASP A 84 -2.60 -17.72 -13.03
C ASP A 84 -2.73 -16.23 -13.35
N TRP A 85 -1.94 -15.42 -12.67
CA TRP A 85 -1.92 -13.98 -12.80
C TRP A 85 -1.39 -13.51 -14.14
N TYR A 86 -2.04 -12.51 -14.68
CA TYR A 86 -1.62 -11.75 -15.84
C TYR A 86 -1.28 -10.31 -15.43
N PRO A 87 -0.27 -9.68 -16.05
CA PRO A 87 -0.20 -8.22 -16.04
C PRO A 87 -1.34 -7.67 -16.90
N TRP A 88 -1.69 -6.40 -16.69
CA TRP A 88 -2.67 -5.72 -17.54
C TRP A 88 -2.16 -5.66 -18.99
N GLY A 89 -2.91 -6.21 -19.92
CA GLY A 89 -2.54 -6.22 -21.34
C GLY A 89 -3.48 -7.03 -22.22
N GLU A 90 -3.23 -6.98 -23.52
CA GLU A 90 -4.07 -7.61 -24.55
C GLU A 90 -4.12 -9.15 -24.41
N GLU A 91 -3.10 -9.79 -23.86
CA GLU A 91 -3.10 -11.24 -23.62
C GLU A 91 -4.24 -11.64 -22.68
N ALA A 92 -4.35 -10.98 -21.54
CA ALA A 92 -5.39 -11.24 -20.54
C ALA A 92 -6.77 -10.86 -21.07
N ILE A 93 -6.89 -9.66 -21.64
CA ILE A 93 -8.16 -9.13 -22.15
C ILE A 93 -8.67 -9.98 -23.33
N GLY A 94 -7.79 -10.33 -24.25
CA GLY A 94 -8.11 -11.19 -25.39
C GLY A 94 -8.52 -12.60 -24.95
N LYS A 95 -7.86 -13.16 -23.94
CA LYS A 95 -8.26 -14.43 -23.32
C LYS A 95 -9.65 -14.35 -22.71
N ALA A 96 -9.93 -13.32 -21.93
CA ALA A 96 -11.24 -13.13 -21.29
C ALA A 96 -12.37 -13.05 -22.34
N ARG A 97 -12.16 -12.29 -23.41
CA ARG A 97 -13.10 -12.18 -24.54
C ARG A 97 -13.29 -13.50 -25.27
N LYS A 98 -12.19 -14.19 -25.61
CA LYS A 98 -12.21 -15.46 -26.35
C LYS A 98 -12.92 -16.58 -25.57
N GLU A 99 -12.69 -16.65 -24.25
CA GLU A 99 -13.25 -17.68 -23.40
C GLU A 99 -14.59 -17.27 -22.77
N ASN A 100 -15.04 -16.03 -23.01
CA ASN A 100 -16.22 -15.41 -22.38
C ASN A 100 -16.18 -15.50 -20.85
N LYS A 101 -14.97 -15.34 -20.27
CA LYS A 101 -14.72 -15.36 -18.83
C LYS A 101 -14.75 -13.94 -18.26
N LEU A 102 -15.29 -13.80 -17.06
CA LEU A 102 -15.15 -12.59 -16.28
C LEU A 102 -13.67 -12.35 -15.94
N ILE A 103 -13.32 -11.08 -15.74
CA ILE A 103 -12.00 -10.69 -15.27
C ILE A 103 -12.11 -10.41 -13.77
N PHE A 104 -11.18 -10.97 -12.97
CA PHE A 104 -10.89 -10.52 -11.63
C PHE A 104 -9.68 -9.57 -11.70
N LEU A 105 -9.89 -8.31 -11.38
CA LEU A 105 -8.87 -7.27 -11.36
C LEU A 105 -8.52 -6.93 -9.93
N SER A 106 -7.25 -7.10 -9.55
CA SER A 106 -6.71 -6.66 -8.28
C SER A 106 -5.71 -5.52 -8.53
N ILE A 107 -5.85 -4.42 -7.81
CA ILE A 107 -4.95 -3.28 -7.89
C ILE A 107 -4.40 -3.00 -6.50
N GLY A 108 -3.07 -2.96 -6.39
CA GLY A 108 -2.39 -2.73 -5.13
C GLY A 108 -1.04 -2.03 -5.31
N TYR A 109 -0.18 -2.12 -4.31
CA TYR A 109 1.17 -1.56 -4.33
C TYR A 109 2.07 -2.23 -3.28
N SER A 110 3.40 -2.10 -3.43
CA SER A 110 4.39 -2.88 -2.66
C SER A 110 4.31 -2.72 -1.15
N THR A 111 3.92 -1.56 -0.61
CA THR A 111 3.85 -1.32 0.84
C THR A 111 2.45 -1.49 1.42
N CYS A 112 1.46 -1.90 0.60
CA CYS A 112 0.07 -2.07 1.01
C CYS A 112 -0.09 -3.24 1.97
N TYR A 113 -0.35 -2.96 3.24
CA TYR A 113 -0.50 -3.98 4.28
C TYR A 113 -1.59 -5.02 3.95
N TRP A 114 -2.79 -4.56 3.57
CA TRP A 114 -3.90 -5.46 3.27
C TRP A 114 -3.73 -6.21 1.94
N CYS A 115 -2.92 -5.69 1.00
CA CYS A 115 -2.54 -6.43 -0.19
C CYS A 115 -1.66 -7.63 0.18
N HIS A 116 -0.68 -7.45 1.09
CA HIS A 116 0.11 -8.55 1.63
C HIS A 116 -0.72 -9.56 2.45
N VAL A 117 -1.75 -9.09 3.16
CA VAL A 117 -2.67 -10.00 3.84
C VAL A 117 -3.42 -10.84 2.82
N ALA A 118 -3.96 -10.21 1.76
CA ALA A 118 -4.65 -10.92 0.68
C ALA A 118 -3.73 -11.92 -0.04
N GLU A 119 -2.51 -11.52 -0.34
CA GLU A 119 -1.49 -12.40 -0.95
C GLU A 119 -1.31 -13.67 -0.11
N ARG A 120 -1.02 -13.54 1.18
CA ARG A 120 -0.75 -14.69 2.07
C ARG A 120 -1.96 -15.55 2.35
N THR A 121 -3.16 -14.96 2.49
CA THR A 121 -4.35 -15.68 2.95
C THR A 121 -5.27 -16.16 1.82
N ILE A 122 -5.21 -15.51 0.66
CA ILE A 122 -6.10 -15.77 -0.47
C ILE A 122 -5.31 -16.27 -1.68
N TYR A 123 -4.40 -15.44 -2.21
CA TYR A 123 -3.75 -15.72 -3.50
C TYR A 123 -2.69 -16.83 -3.42
N SER A 124 -2.15 -17.08 -2.24
CA SER A 124 -1.24 -18.21 -1.96
C SER A 124 -1.99 -19.50 -1.59
N ASN A 125 -3.33 -19.47 -1.47
CA ASN A 125 -4.13 -20.64 -1.16
C ASN A 125 -4.46 -21.44 -2.44
N PRO A 126 -3.96 -22.71 -2.60
CA PRO A 126 -4.17 -23.47 -3.81
C PRO A 126 -5.64 -23.77 -4.13
N ALA A 127 -6.49 -23.95 -3.13
CA ALA A 127 -7.90 -24.23 -3.34
C ALA A 127 -8.65 -23.01 -3.88
N ILE A 128 -8.35 -21.82 -3.36
CA ILE A 128 -8.90 -20.55 -3.85
C ILE A 128 -8.38 -20.26 -5.25
N ALA A 129 -7.07 -20.42 -5.46
CA ALA A 129 -6.44 -20.21 -6.75
C ALA A 129 -7.02 -21.11 -7.85
N ALA A 130 -7.36 -22.38 -7.52
CA ALA A 130 -8.02 -23.28 -8.46
C ALA A 130 -9.37 -22.73 -8.94
N LEU A 131 -10.18 -22.16 -8.06
CA LEU A 131 -11.46 -21.52 -8.41
C LEU A 131 -11.24 -20.28 -9.29
N MET A 132 -10.26 -19.43 -8.91
CA MET A 132 -9.92 -18.24 -9.70
C MET A 132 -9.48 -18.63 -11.12
N ASN A 133 -8.56 -19.56 -11.26
CA ASN A 133 -8.03 -20.01 -12.55
C ASN A 133 -9.12 -20.67 -13.42
N GLN A 134 -10.05 -21.40 -12.80
CA GLN A 134 -11.12 -22.08 -13.53
C GLN A 134 -12.15 -21.07 -14.08
N TRP A 135 -12.55 -20.08 -13.29
CA TRP A 135 -13.73 -19.27 -13.58
C TRP A 135 -13.41 -17.86 -14.10
N PHE A 136 -12.21 -17.34 -13.84
CA PHE A 136 -11.84 -15.97 -14.16
C PHE A 136 -10.54 -15.90 -14.96
N VAL A 137 -10.31 -14.76 -15.56
CA VAL A 137 -8.98 -14.30 -15.97
C VAL A 137 -8.54 -13.29 -14.91
N SER A 138 -7.48 -13.63 -14.17
CA SER A 138 -7.01 -12.83 -13.03
C SER A 138 -5.90 -11.88 -13.48
N ILE A 139 -6.10 -10.57 -13.26
CA ILE A 139 -5.15 -9.51 -13.61
C ILE A 139 -4.70 -8.81 -12.32
N GLU A 140 -3.38 -8.69 -12.12
CA GLU A 140 -2.78 -7.91 -11.05
C GLU A 140 -2.16 -6.64 -11.61
N VAL A 141 -2.39 -5.50 -10.94
CA VAL A 141 -1.92 -4.17 -11.37
C VAL A 141 -1.20 -3.47 -10.22
N ASP A 142 0.00 -2.98 -10.52
CA ASP A 142 0.70 -2.05 -9.65
C ASP A 142 0.20 -0.63 -9.91
N ARG A 143 -0.46 -0.02 -8.91
CA ARG A 143 -0.96 1.35 -9.02
C ARG A 143 0.15 2.39 -9.22
N GLU A 144 1.37 2.10 -8.76
CA GLU A 144 2.49 3.02 -8.90
C GLU A 144 3.00 3.07 -10.34
N GLU A 145 2.87 1.97 -11.10
CA GLU A 145 3.16 1.93 -12.54
C GLU A 145 1.97 2.35 -13.39
N ARG A 146 0.74 2.06 -12.93
CA ARG A 146 -0.49 2.31 -13.69
C ARG A 146 -1.50 3.14 -12.89
N PRO A 147 -1.14 4.41 -12.52
CA PRO A 147 -2.05 5.30 -11.79
C PRO A 147 -3.30 5.66 -12.60
N ASP A 148 -3.26 5.58 -13.92
CA ASP A 148 -4.39 5.75 -14.83
C ASP A 148 -5.48 4.69 -14.58
N LEU A 149 -5.08 3.43 -14.46
CA LEU A 149 -5.98 2.32 -14.15
C LEU A 149 -6.50 2.41 -12.71
N ASP A 150 -5.59 2.68 -11.76
CA ASP A 150 -5.96 2.84 -10.36
C ASP A 150 -7.04 3.93 -10.19
N GLN A 151 -6.85 5.09 -10.78
CA GLN A 151 -7.82 6.18 -10.70
C GLN A 151 -9.18 5.80 -11.30
N THR A 152 -9.17 5.19 -12.48
CA THR A 152 -10.40 4.80 -13.19
C THR A 152 -11.18 3.75 -12.39
N TYR A 153 -10.51 2.68 -11.93
CA TYR A 153 -11.17 1.61 -11.20
C TYR A 153 -11.42 1.92 -9.72
N MET A 154 -10.70 2.89 -9.14
CA MET A 154 -11.05 3.43 -7.82
C MET A 154 -12.36 4.23 -7.89
N LEU A 155 -12.54 5.05 -8.93
CA LEU A 155 -13.80 5.75 -9.16
C LEU A 155 -14.96 4.77 -9.41
N ALA A 156 -14.71 3.70 -10.18
CA ALA A 156 -15.71 2.65 -10.40
C ALA A 156 -16.11 1.97 -9.07
N ARG A 157 -15.15 1.69 -8.20
CA ARG A 157 -15.45 1.15 -6.87
C ARG A 157 -16.26 2.12 -6.02
N GLN A 158 -15.90 3.39 -6.00
CA GLN A 158 -16.67 4.42 -5.28
C GLN A 158 -18.13 4.48 -5.76
N VAL A 159 -18.36 4.38 -7.08
CA VAL A 159 -19.71 4.31 -7.66
C VAL A 159 -20.46 3.04 -7.21
N LEU A 160 -19.77 1.92 -7.05
CA LEU A 160 -20.38 0.63 -6.70
C LEU A 160 -20.60 0.47 -5.18
N THR A 161 -19.75 1.08 -4.33
CA THR A 161 -19.70 0.75 -2.90
C THR A 161 -19.67 1.96 -1.97
N ASP A 162 -19.68 3.18 -2.48
CA ASP A 162 -19.48 4.44 -1.75
C ASP A 162 -18.18 4.47 -0.93
N SER A 163 -17.20 3.61 -1.27
CA SER A 163 -15.94 3.46 -0.54
C SER A 163 -14.75 3.32 -1.47
N GLY A 164 -13.55 3.65 -0.97
CA GLY A 164 -12.28 3.49 -1.67
C GLY A 164 -11.23 2.82 -0.80
N GLY A 165 -10.05 2.53 -1.38
CA GLY A 165 -8.89 1.97 -0.67
C GLY A 165 -8.30 0.74 -1.37
N TRP A 166 -7.22 0.21 -0.81
CA TRP A 166 -6.49 -0.93 -1.37
C TRP A 166 -6.42 -2.09 -0.38
N PRO A 167 -6.35 -3.36 -0.91
CA PRO A 167 -6.42 -3.70 -2.32
C PRO A 167 -7.73 -3.22 -2.93
N ASN A 168 -7.69 -2.80 -4.20
CA ASN A 168 -8.88 -2.45 -4.97
C ASN A 168 -9.23 -3.62 -5.88
N ASN A 169 -10.17 -4.44 -5.45
CA ASN A 169 -10.59 -5.67 -6.11
C ASN A 169 -11.90 -5.45 -6.86
N LEU A 170 -11.90 -5.70 -8.16
CA LEU A 170 -13.08 -5.55 -9.01
C LEU A 170 -13.32 -6.81 -9.84
N PHE A 171 -14.58 -7.02 -10.16
CA PHE A 171 -15.00 -8.00 -11.17
C PHE A 171 -15.53 -7.27 -12.39
N LEU A 172 -14.93 -7.59 -13.55
CA LEU A 172 -15.26 -6.94 -14.80
C LEU A 172 -15.86 -7.94 -15.78
N THR A 173 -16.73 -7.44 -16.67
CA THR A 173 -17.13 -8.20 -17.86
C THR A 173 -15.91 -8.38 -18.80
N PRO A 174 -15.98 -9.27 -19.79
CA PRO A 174 -14.93 -9.40 -20.82
C PRO A 174 -14.70 -8.10 -21.61
N ASP A 175 -15.64 -7.16 -21.54
CA ASP A 175 -15.57 -5.84 -22.18
C ASP A 175 -15.01 -4.77 -21.24
N LEU A 176 -14.42 -5.18 -20.08
CA LEU A 176 -13.78 -4.31 -19.06
C LEU A 176 -14.76 -3.44 -18.25
N ASN A 177 -16.07 -3.69 -18.32
CA ASN A 177 -17.04 -2.94 -17.54
C ASN A 177 -17.14 -3.51 -16.11
N PRO A 178 -16.84 -2.73 -15.05
CA PRO A 178 -16.92 -3.18 -13.67
C PRO A 178 -18.37 -3.30 -13.20
N PHE A 179 -18.70 -4.39 -12.51
CA PHE A 179 -20.06 -4.64 -12.00
C PHE A 179 -20.11 -5.04 -10.53
N PHE A 180 -18.97 -5.41 -9.93
CA PHE A 180 -18.83 -5.68 -8.52
C PHE A 180 -17.45 -5.27 -8.05
N ALA A 181 -17.34 -4.74 -6.82
CA ALA A 181 -16.09 -4.29 -6.26
C ALA A 181 -16.04 -4.49 -4.75
N GLY A 182 -14.83 -4.57 -4.21
CA GLY A 182 -14.57 -4.61 -2.79
C GLY A 182 -13.12 -4.32 -2.46
N SER A 183 -12.76 -4.43 -1.19
CA SER A 183 -11.38 -4.36 -0.74
C SER A 183 -10.85 -5.77 -0.42
N TYR A 184 -10.42 -5.99 0.78
CA TYR A 184 -10.06 -7.30 1.28
C TYR A 184 -11.33 -8.15 1.49
N PHE A 185 -11.26 -9.38 1.04
CA PHE A 185 -12.25 -10.41 1.33
C PHE A 185 -11.63 -11.46 2.25
N PRO A 186 -12.33 -11.97 3.27
CA PRO A 186 -11.77 -13.03 4.11
C PRO A 186 -11.63 -14.35 3.31
N PRO A 187 -10.69 -15.24 3.69
CA PRO A 187 -10.49 -16.52 2.99
C PRO A 187 -11.64 -17.53 3.23
N GLU A 188 -12.44 -17.30 4.25
CA GLU A 188 -13.58 -18.14 4.66
C GLU A 188 -14.75 -17.26 5.05
N ASP A 189 -15.96 -17.83 5.02
CA ASP A 189 -17.16 -17.14 5.51
C ASP A 189 -17.06 -16.84 7.01
N GLN A 190 -17.42 -15.62 7.41
CA GLN A 190 -17.35 -15.15 8.80
C GLN A 190 -18.68 -14.51 9.21
N GLY A 191 -19.51 -15.24 9.93
CA GLY A 191 -20.85 -14.77 10.29
C GLY A 191 -21.66 -14.40 9.05
N ASP A 192 -22.07 -13.14 8.95
CA ASP A 192 -22.84 -12.62 7.81
C ASP A 192 -21.94 -12.14 6.63
N THR A 193 -20.62 -12.23 6.77
CA THR A 193 -19.67 -11.82 5.73
C THR A 193 -19.25 -13.02 4.89
N ASN A 194 -19.52 -12.96 3.59
CA ASN A 194 -19.10 -14.00 2.67
C ASN A 194 -17.58 -14.01 2.49
N GLY A 195 -16.96 -15.17 2.56
CA GLY A 195 -15.58 -15.42 2.21
C GLY A 195 -15.36 -15.33 0.69
N PHE A 196 -14.12 -15.14 0.28
CA PHE A 196 -13.77 -14.98 -1.12
C PHE A 196 -14.21 -16.17 -2.01
N PRO A 197 -14.07 -17.46 -1.59
CA PRO A 197 -14.59 -18.59 -2.36
C PRO A 197 -16.10 -18.53 -2.62
N THR A 198 -16.86 -18.09 -1.63
CA THR A 198 -18.33 -17.92 -1.74
C THR A 198 -18.64 -16.79 -2.73
N ILE A 199 -17.93 -15.66 -2.66
CA ILE A 199 -18.08 -14.54 -3.60
C ILE A 199 -17.75 -14.98 -5.03
N LEU A 200 -16.62 -15.68 -5.24
CA LEU A 200 -16.24 -16.20 -6.56
C LEU A 200 -17.34 -17.08 -7.14
N LYS A 201 -17.89 -17.99 -6.33
CA LYS A 201 -18.98 -18.88 -6.76
C LYS A 201 -20.24 -18.12 -7.10
N LEU A 202 -20.68 -17.18 -6.26
CA LEU A 202 -21.89 -16.41 -6.51
C LEU A 202 -21.78 -15.59 -7.81
N ILE A 203 -20.65 -14.94 -8.03
CA ILE A 203 -20.39 -14.15 -9.24
C ILE A 203 -20.35 -15.06 -10.48
N HIS A 204 -19.65 -16.20 -10.41
CA HIS A 204 -19.60 -17.16 -11.49
C HIS A 204 -21.00 -17.69 -11.84
N ASP A 205 -21.76 -18.13 -10.84
CA ASP A 205 -23.11 -18.68 -11.05
C ASP A 205 -24.07 -17.63 -11.63
N ASP A 206 -24.00 -16.37 -11.18
CA ASP A 206 -24.83 -15.29 -11.72
C ASP A 206 -24.42 -14.94 -13.17
N TRP A 207 -23.14 -14.97 -13.50
CA TRP A 207 -22.66 -14.81 -14.89
C TRP A 207 -23.24 -15.90 -15.81
N GLN A 208 -23.23 -17.16 -15.36
CA GLN A 208 -23.75 -18.27 -16.16
C GLN A 208 -25.28 -18.19 -16.36
N LYS A 209 -26.00 -17.73 -15.34
CA LYS A 209 -27.47 -17.69 -15.36
C LYS A 209 -28.03 -16.38 -15.95
N ASN A 210 -27.38 -15.25 -15.68
CA ASN A 210 -27.93 -13.91 -15.92
C ASN A 210 -26.90 -12.96 -16.55
N PRO A 211 -26.19 -13.31 -17.64
CA PRO A 211 -25.13 -12.46 -18.21
C PRO A 211 -25.63 -11.08 -18.66
N VAL A 212 -26.88 -11.00 -19.12
CA VAL A 212 -27.50 -9.73 -19.54
C VAL A 212 -27.62 -8.76 -18.39
N LYS A 213 -28.03 -9.24 -17.21
CA LYS A 213 -28.12 -8.41 -15.99
C LYS A 213 -26.75 -7.88 -15.57
N ILE A 214 -25.72 -8.72 -15.57
CA ILE A 214 -24.36 -8.33 -15.20
C ILE A 214 -23.82 -7.29 -16.19
N LYS A 215 -24.01 -7.50 -17.48
CA LYS A 215 -23.62 -6.51 -18.50
C LYS A 215 -24.33 -5.18 -18.29
N ALA A 216 -25.63 -5.20 -18.02
CA ALA A 216 -26.39 -3.96 -17.77
C ALA A 216 -25.89 -3.17 -16.56
N ILE A 217 -25.47 -3.85 -15.47
CA ILE A 217 -24.82 -3.20 -14.31
C ILE A 217 -23.49 -2.56 -14.75
N GLY A 218 -22.65 -3.30 -15.46
CA GLY A 218 -21.37 -2.80 -15.95
C GLY A 218 -21.53 -1.58 -16.88
N ASP A 219 -22.52 -1.60 -17.77
CA ASP A 219 -22.83 -0.48 -18.67
C ASP A 219 -23.29 0.76 -17.89
N GLN A 220 -24.06 0.60 -16.82
CA GLN A 220 -24.48 1.69 -15.94
C GLN A 220 -23.29 2.34 -15.22
N VAL A 221 -22.37 1.53 -14.71
CA VAL A 221 -21.12 2.03 -14.07
C VAL A 221 -20.27 2.76 -15.11
N GLN A 222 -20.07 2.19 -16.30
CA GLN A 222 -19.33 2.83 -17.37
C GLN A 222 -19.94 4.17 -17.78
N ALA A 223 -21.26 4.26 -17.84
CA ALA A 223 -21.96 5.53 -18.13
C ALA A 223 -21.77 6.55 -16.99
N ALA A 224 -21.63 6.11 -15.74
CA ALA A 224 -21.33 7.00 -14.62
C ALA A 224 -19.89 7.52 -14.67
N LEU A 225 -18.91 6.65 -15.01
CA LEU A 225 -17.52 7.04 -15.21
C LEU A 225 -17.34 8.05 -16.34
N SER A 226 -18.00 7.83 -17.49
CA SER A 226 -17.94 8.76 -18.62
C SER A 226 -18.50 10.15 -18.27
N ARG A 227 -19.54 10.22 -17.44
CA ARG A 227 -20.10 11.51 -16.97
C ARG A 227 -19.14 12.23 -16.03
N ALA A 228 -18.39 11.50 -15.20
CA ALA A 228 -17.38 12.08 -14.32
C ALA A 228 -16.21 12.67 -15.13
N ASP A 229 -15.76 11.99 -16.18
CA ASP A 229 -14.72 12.48 -17.10
C ASP A 229 -15.16 13.73 -17.84
N ASP A 230 -16.40 13.81 -18.33
CA ASP A 230 -16.94 15.00 -19.02
C ASP A 230 -16.97 16.25 -18.11
N THR A 231 -17.10 16.06 -16.81
CA THR A 231 -17.02 17.16 -15.83
C THR A 231 -15.58 17.58 -15.54
N GLY A 232 -14.60 16.65 -15.61
CA GLY A 232 -13.18 16.92 -15.46
C GLY A 232 -12.52 17.57 -16.67
N GLY A 233 -12.95 17.24 -17.88
CA GLY A 233 -12.36 17.74 -19.13
C GLY A 233 -12.59 19.22 -19.44
N LYS A 234 -13.45 19.92 -18.68
CA LYS A 234 -13.66 21.38 -18.79
C LYS A 234 -12.59 22.21 -18.06
N SER A 235 -11.53 21.58 -17.56
CA SER A 235 -10.50 22.18 -16.70
C SER A 235 -9.67 23.28 -17.37
N THR A 236 -9.51 23.29 -18.69
CA THR A 236 -8.71 24.34 -19.37
C THR A 236 -9.38 25.73 -19.37
N SER A 237 -10.69 25.80 -19.19
CA SER A 237 -11.40 27.06 -19.01
C SER A 237 -11.45 27.51 -17.53
N VAL A 238 -11.30 26.62 -16.58
CA VAL A 238 -11.34 26.92 -15.14
C VAL A 238 -10.17 27.79 -14.70
N LEU A 239 -8.97 27.57 -15.22
CA LEU A 239 -7.78 28.41 -14.93
C LEU A 239 -7.97 29.88 -15.36
N LYS A 240 -8.78 30.15 -16.39
CA LYS A 240 -9.13 31.52 -16.82
C LYS A 240 -10.25 32.14 -15.98
N MET A 241 -10.96 31.36 -15.18
CA MET A 241 -12.11 31.79 -14.38
C MET A 241 -11.89 31.63 -12.87
N MET A 242 -10.64 31.35 -12.42
CA MET A 242 -10.37 31.29 -11.00
C MET A 242 -10.62 32.66 -10.36
N PRO A 243 -11.50 32.76 -9.37
CA PRO A 243 -11.70 34.01 -8.65
C PRO A 243 -10.40 34.50 -8.04
N ALA A 244 -10.20 35.81 -7.94
CA ALA A 244 -8.98 36.39 -7.34
C ALA A 244 -8.77 35.97 -5.88
N ASP A 245 -9.82 35.52 -5.23
CA ASP A 245 -9.86 35.11 -3.81
C ASP A 245 -9.85 33.58 -3.59
N TRP A 246 -9.58 32.78 -4.63
CA TRP A 246 -9.60 31.31 -4.55
C TRP A 246 -8.69 30.77 -3.44
N LEU A 247 -7.51 31.39 -3.21
CA LEU A 247 -6.59 31.00 -2.15
C LEU A 247 -7.23 31.20 -0.77
N SER A 248 -7.91 32.35 -0.59
CA SER A 248 -8.60 32.65 0.67
C SER A 248 -9.77 31.68 0.91
N GLN A 249 -10.54 31.37 -0.13
CA GLN A 249 -11.62 30.39 -0.03
C GLN A 249 -11.10 29.00 0.34
N ALA A 250 -10.04 28.52 -0.32
CA ALA A 250 -9.42 27.25 -0.02
C ALA A 250 -8.87 27.22 1.43
N ARG A 251 -8.15 28.28 1.86
CA ARG A 251 -7.70 28.45 3.24
C ARG A 251 -8.86 28.32 4.22
N ASP A 252 -9.92 29.08 4.03
CA ASP A 252 -11.07 29.12 4.95
C ASP A 252 -11.78 27.76 5.03
N GLN A 253 -11.88 27.06 3.91
CA GLN A 253 -12.40 25.70 3.86
C GLN A 253 -11.55 24.74 4.70
N PHE A 254 -10.21 24.75 4.53
CA PHE A 254 -9.33 23.87 5.27
C PHE A 254 -9.23 24.23 6.76
N LEU A 255 -9.22 25.51 7.11
CA LEU A 255 -9.27 25.95 8.51
C LEU A 255 -10.59 25.55 9.19
N GLY A 256 -11.70 25.54 8.44
CA GLY A 256 -13.00 25.07 8.90
C GLY A 256 -13.05 23.56 9.20
N GLN A 257 -12.20 22.77 8.53
CA GLN A 257 -12.08 21.31 8.71
C GLN A 257 -10.96 20.93 9.70
N ARG A 258 -10.28 21.91 10.31
CA ARG A 258 -9.17 21.65 11.23
C ARG A 258 -9.64 20.97 12.51
N ASP A 259 -8.98 19.87 12.89
CA ASP A 259 -9.09 19.34 14.25
C ASP A 259 -8.31 20.23 15.20
N LYS A 260 -9.05 20.96 16.05
CA LYS A 260 -8.47 21.92 17.02
C LYS A 260 -7.90 21.24 18.28
N VAL A 261 -8.14 19.95 18.47
CA VAL A 261 -7.68 19.19 19.65
C VAL A 261 -6.38 18.47 19.33
N TYR A 262 -6.34 17.75 18.24
CA TYR A 262 -5.22 16.88 17.89
C TYR A 262 -4.42 17.35 16.67
N GLY A 263 -4.80 18.48 16.06
CA GLY A 263 -4.18 18.95 14.81
C GLY A 263 -4.55 18.09 13.60
N GLY A 264 -4.16 18.57 12.41
CA GLY A 264 -4.54 17.95 11.15
C GLY A 264 -5.93 18.32 10.69
N LEU A 265 -6.40 17.71 9.61
CA LEU A 265 -7.76 17.86 9.14
C LEU A 265 -8.62 16.73 9.69
N ASP A 266 -9.82 17.07 10.12
CA ASP A 266 -10.81 16.09 10.53
C ASP A 266 -11.46 15.47 9.28
N GLY A 267 -11.09 14.23 9.00
CA GLY A 267 -11.65 13.45 7.88
C GLY A 267 -13.02 12.82 8.18
N GLY A 268 -13.58 13.03 9.39
CA GLY A 268 -14.88 12.47 9.79
C GLY A 268 -14.90 10.95 9.98
N GLY A 269 -13.78 10.24 9.77
CA GLY A 269 -13.72 8.78 9.79
C GLY A 269 -12.73 8.17 10.79
N GLY A 270 -12.12 8.98 11.64
CA GLY A 270 -11.14 8.50 12.63
C GLY A 270 -9.71 8.33 12.08
N THR A 271 -9.50 8.05 10.80
CA THR A 271 -8.16 7.99 10.19
C THR A 271 -7.67 9.39 9.83
N LYS A 272 -6.36 9.65 10.05
CA LYS A 272 -5.73 10.93 9.71
C LYS A 272 -4.53 10.77 8.80
N PHE A 273 -4.52 11.53 7.70
CA PHE A 273 -3.39 11.65 6.79
C PHE A 273 -2.64 12.96 7.04
N PRO A 274 -1.30 12.99 6.82
CA PRO A 274 -0.48 14.21 6.98
C PRO A 274 -0.92 15.40 6.13
N GLN A 275 -1.51 15.17 4.95
CA GLN A 275 -2.03 16.21 4.04
C GLN A 275 -1.00 17.31 3.73
N ALA A 276 0.26 16.94 3.44
CA ALA A 276 1.35 17.89 3.19
C ALA A 276 1.01 19.00 2.18
N PRO A 277 0.29 18.75 1.06
CA PRO A 277 -0.11 19.82 0.13
C PRO A 277 -0.99 20.88 0.77
N VAL A 278 -1.93 20.49 1.64
CA VAL A 278 -2.81 21.42 2.35
C VAL A 278 -2.03 22.26 3.34
N LEU A 279 -1.13 21.64 4.11
CA LEU A 279 -0.27 22.35 5.05
C LEU A 279 0.68 23.33 4.34
N ASN A 280 1.19 22.97 3.16
CA ASN A 280 1.96 23.87 2.30
C ASN A 280 1.14 25.07 1.81
N LEU A 281 -0.12 24.85 1.46
CA LEU A 281 -1.03 25.94 1.08
C LEU A 281 -1.23 26.91 2.24
N LEU A 282 -1.51 26.40 3.46
CA LEU A 282 -1.67 27.22 4.65
C LEU A 282 -0.38 27.96 5.01
N LEU A 283 0.78 27.34 4.89
CA LEU A 283 2.08 27.97 5.11
C LEU A 283 2.36 29.08 4.08
N THR A 284 1.98 28.87 2.85
CA THR A 284 2.06 29.85 1.77
C THR A 284 1.13 31.03 2.02
N ASP A 285 -0.11 30.79 2.48
CA ASP A 285 -1.04 31.85 2.85
C ASP A 285 -0.46 32.71 4.00
N TYR A 286 0.13 32.10 5.01
CA TYR A 286 0.82 32.87 6.06
C TYR A 286 1.95 33.73 5.50
N ARG A 287 2.79 33.19 4.58
CA ARG A 287 3.89 33.93 3.96
C ARG A 287 3.41 35.12 3.14
N LEU A 288 2.31 34.99 2.43
CA LEU A 288 1.78 36.02 1.54
C LEU A 288 0.90 37.05 2.28
N ASN A 289 0.07 36.59 3.18
CA ASN A 289 -1.00 37.38 3.79
C ASN A 289 -0.83 37.62 5.28
N GLY A 290 0.10 36.94 5.96
CA GLY A 290 0.31 37.06 7.41
C GLY A 290 -0.80 36.42 8.26
N THR A 291 -1.59 35.49 7.71
CA THR A 291 -2.73 34.88 8.39
C THR A 291 -2.26 34.00 9.57
N ALA A 292 -2.36 34.50 10.78
CA ALA A 292 -1.85 33.82 11.99
C ALA A 292 -2.50 32.45 12.21
N GLU A 293 -3.78 32.28 11.88
CA GLU A 293 -4.50 31.01 12.01
C GLU A 293 -3.94 29.93 11.10
N SER A 294 -3.48 30.29 9.90
CA SER A 294 -2.82 29.38 8.96
C SER A 294 -1.52 28.84 9.54
N LEU A 295 -0.67 29.71 10.10
CA LEU A 295 0.57 29.27 10.76
C LEU A 295 0.27 28.42 12.01
N GLN A 296 -0.73 28.78 12.78
CA GLN A 296 -1.14 28.03 13.97
C GLN A 296 -1.57 26.60 13.60
N ALA A 297 -2.41 26.44 12.57
CA ALA A 297 -2.87 25.14 12.10
C ALA A 297 -1.70 24.25 11.64
N VAL A 298 -0.74 24.82 10.90
CA VAL A 298 0.48 24.11 10.48
C VAL A 298 1.31 23.71 11.70
N THR A 299 1.53 24.63 12.64
CA THR A 299 2.34 24.39 13.85
C THR A 299 1.77 23.25 14.69
N GLU A 300 0.46 23.29 14.97
CA GLU A 300 -0.21 22.26 15.76
C GLU A 300 -0.13 20.90 15.09
N THR A 301 -0.36 20.83 13.78
CA THR A 301 -0.32 19.59 13.03
C THR A 301 1.09 19.00 12.95
N LEU A 302 2.10 19.81 12.60
CA LEU A 302 3.48 19.35 12.52
C LEU A 302 4.02 18.87 13.87
N ASN A 303 3.68 19.56 14.96
CA ASN A 303 4.07 19.12 16.31
C ASN A 303 3.35 17.82 16.70
N ALA A 304 2.04 17.71 16.45
CA ALA A 304 1.29 16.50 16.76
C ALA A 304 1.86 15.28 16.01
N MET A 305 2.20 15.41 14.74
CA MET A 305 2.85 14.35 13.98
C MET A 305 4.28 14.05 14.47
N ALA A 306 5.09 15.08 14.76
CA ALA A 306 6.49 14.89 15.17
C ALA A 306 6.61 14.14 16.51
N PHE A 307 5.69 14.35 17.42
CA PHE A 307 5.67 13.72 18.75
C PHE A 307 4.74 12.51 18.82
N GLY A 308 3.89 12.29 17.81
CA GLY A 308 2.96 11.16 17.73
C GLY A 308 3.62 9.87 17.29
N GLY A 309 2.86 8.77 17.38
CA GLY A 309 3.30 7.45 16.90
C GLY A 309 3.37 7.34 15.37
N ILE A 310 2.79 8.30 14.63
CA ILE A 310 2.94 8.36 13.16
C ILE A 310 4.41 8.59 12.75
N HIS A 311 5.21 9.21 13.59
CA HIS A 311 6.65 9.32 13.43
C HIS A 311 7.34 8.06 13.98
N ASP A 312 8.13 7.39 13.16
CA ASP A 312 8.97 6.28 13.60
C ASP A 312 10.19 6.81 14.34
N HIS A 313 10.10 6.86 15.66
CA HIS A 313 11.15 7.39 16.53
C HIS A 313 12.45 6.55 16.56
N LEU A 314 12.44 5.33 16.02
CA LEU A 314 13.59 4.43 15.95
C LEU A 314 14.21 4.38 14.56
N GLY A 315 13.40 4.10 13.54
CA GLY A 315 13.85 3.96 12.15
C GLY A 315 13.83 5.26 11.36
N GLY A 316 13.20 6.31 11.89
CA GLY A 316 13.01 7.61 11.23
C GLY A 316 11.91 7.59 10.16
N GLY A 317 11.49 8.79 9.75
CA GLY A 317 10.45 9.01 8.79
C GLY A 317 9.02 8.89 9.36
N MET A 318 8.05 9.29 8.53
CA MET A 318 6.64 9.29 8.88
C MET A 318 5.93 8.10 8.22
N HIS A 319 5.06 7.43 8.98
CA HIS A 319 4.09 6.49 8.42
C HIS A 319 3.05 7.24 7.59
N ARG A 320 2.36 6.52 6.71
CA ARG A 320 1.44 7.09 5.73
C ARG A 320 0.25 7.80 6.37
N TYR A 321 -0.37 7.16 7.38
CA TYR A 321 -1.51 7.73 8.10
C TYR A 321 -1.64 7.14 9.50
N SER A 322 -2.37 7.83 10.37
CA SER A 322 -2.82 7.30 11.65
C SER A 322 -4.19 6.64 11.51
N THR A 323 -4.38 5.50 12.17
CA THR A 323 -5.65 4.75 12.15
C THR A 323 -6.71 5.34 13.08
N GLU A 324 -6.35 6.40 13.81
CA GLU A 324 -7.19 7.10 14.79
C GLU A 324 -6.81 8.61 14.84
N PRO A 325 -7.63 9.47 15.48
CA PRO A 325 -7.46 10.92 15.37
C PRO A 325 -6.28 11.50 16.15
N THR A 326 -5.64 10.78 17.09
CA THR A 326 -4.63 11.33 18.01
C THR A 326 -3.19 11.24 17.51
N TRP A 327 -2.95 10.71 16.30
CA TRP A 327 -1.64 10.45 15.70
C TRP A 327 -0.80 9.39 16.43
N SER A 328 -1.41 8.55 17.28
CA SER A 328 -0.69 7.61 18.16
C SER A 328 -0.51 6.23 17.55
N ILE A 329 -1.48 5.75 16.75
CA ILE A 329 -1.49 4.40 16.18
C ILE A 329 -1.35 4.49 14.66
N PRO A 330 -0.13 4.31 14.12
CA PRO A 330 0.10 4.41 12.68
C PRO A 330 -0.35 3.15 11.95
N HIS A 331 -0.71 3.31 10.69
CA HIS A 331 -0.68 2.23 9.73
C HIS A 331 0.76 2.08 9.22
N PHE A 332 1.36 0.90 9.37
CA PHE A 332 2.79 0.66 9.16
C PHE A 332 3.19 0.63 7.67
N GLU A 333 2.96 1.73 6.98
CA GLU A 333 3.40 1.99 5.62
C GLU A 333 4.23 3.28 5.61
N LYS A 334 5.33 3.33 4.87
CA LYS A 334 6.13 4.54 4.64
C LYS A 334 6.25 4.78 3.14
N MET A 335 5.63 5.85 2.66
CA MET A 335 5.69 6.21 1.25
C MET A 335 6.80 7.23 1.02
N LEU A 336 7.58 7.02 -0.05
CA LEU A 336 8.65 7.95 -0.40
C LEU A 336 8.12 9.36 -0.69
N TYR A 337 7.02 9.45 -1.44
CA TYR A 337 6.43 10.73 -1.82
C TYR A 337 5.81 11.49 -0.64
N ASP A 338 5.24 10.80 0.36
CA ASP A 338 4.74 11.43 1.59
C ASP A 338 5.91 12.02 2.40
N ASN A 339 6.97 11.22 2.60
CA ASN A 339 8.15 11.68 3.35
C ASN A 339 8.90 12.79 2.63
N ALA A 340 9.02 12.74 1.30
CA ALA A 340 9.67 13.79 0.52
C ALA A 340 8.94 15.13 0.66
N GLN A 341 7.61 15.15 0.59
CA GLN A 341 6.81 16.35 0.78
C GLN A 341 6.88 16.87 2.23
N LEU A 342 6.85 15.98 3.21
CA LEU A 342 6.95 16.36 4.62
C LEU A 342 8.32 16.94 4.97
N ILE A 343 9.42 16.41 4.43
CA ILE A 343 10.77 16.99 4.61
C ILE A 343 10.79 18.44 4.14
N GLY A 344 10.27 18.72 2.94
CA GLY A 344 10.18 20.08 2.40
C GLY A 344 9.34 20.98 3.30
N LEU A 345 8.16 20.51 3.72
CA LEU A 345 7.25 21.26 4.58
C LEU A 345 7.87 21.61 5.95
N TYR A 346 8.53 20.63 6.61
CA TYR A 346 9.23 20.89 7.89
C TYR A 346 10.39 21.88 7.72
N ALA A 347 11.14 21.80 6.61
CA ALA A 347 12.22 22.73 6.30
C ALA A 347 11.70 24.16 6.09
N ASP A 348 10.63 24.33 5.33
CA ASP A 348 9.98 25.62 5.09
C ASP A 348 9.38 26.21 6.36
N TYR A 349 8.70 25.37 7.15
CA TYR A 349 8.18 25.77 8.45
C TYR A 349 9.29 26.27 9.40
N TYR A 350 10.40 25.53 9.47
CA TYR A 350 11.55 25.93 10.28
C TYR A 350 12.14 27.27 9.80
N ALA A 351 12.27 27.47 8.50
CA ALA A 351 12.80 28.71 7.94
C ALA A 351 11.94 29.94 8.28
N ILE A 352 10.63 29.76 8.48
CA ILE A 352 9.67 30.83 8.79
C ILE A 352 9.61 31.12 10.30
N THR A 353 9.82 30.12 11.15
CA THR A 353 9.55 30.23 12.61
C THR A 353 10.80 30.39 13.48
N ARG A 354 11.98 30.36 12.91
CA ARG A 354 13.29 30.55 13.60
C ARG A 354 13.56 32.00 14.00
#